data_a020200d84913b15082417500b7d5f56
#
_entry.id   a020200d84913b15082417500b7d5f56
#
_cell.length_a   1.000
_cell.length_b   1.000
_cell.length_c   1.000
_cell.angle_alpha   90.00
_cell.angle_beta   90.00
_cell.angle_gamma   90.00
#
_symmetry.space_group_name_H-M   'P 1'
#
loop_
_entity.id
_entity.type
_entity.pdbx_description
1 polymer ?
#
loop_
_entity_poly.entity_id
_entity_poly.type
_entity_poly.pdbx_seq_one_letter_code
_entity_poly.pdbx_strand_id
1 'polypeptide(L)'
;MLTDLFVIVIYFLAIFCIGIYAGRKQNSLTDYALGNRSLPWWAILASILAAEISAATFLGAPGEGYHTRNFTYAQLCIGTILGRIIVGRLFLKPYYDYKVVSIYEYLEKRFGLLTRRTASMVFLISRVLASGTRLYFAGILLVIAYQFLTGVTADADQIVLLYIAALVAISVATTIYTAIGGLK
;
A
#
# COMPACT_ATOMS: atom_id res chain seq x y z
N MET A 1 -25.76 10.85 0.56
CA MET A 1 -25.31 10.58 1.94
C MET A 1 -25.56 9.15 2.40
N LEU A 2 -26.84 8.72 2.60
CA LEU A 2 -27.13 7.32 3.01
C LEU A 2 -26.65 6.30 1.97
N THR A 3 -26.80 6.57 0.69
CA THR A 3 -26.30 5.75 -0.42
C THR A 3 -24.79 5.63 -0.43
N ASP A 4 -24.06 6.72 -0.18
CA ASP A 4 -22.60 6.74 -0.19
C ASP A 4 -22.04 5.94 0.99
N LEU A 5 -22.64 6.14 2.18
CA LEU A 5 -22.29 5.36 3.37
C LEU A 5 -22.56 3.86 3.15
N PHE A 6 -23.69 3.52 2.52
CA PHE A 6 -24.03 2.15 2.20
C PHE A 6 -23.01 1.49 1.25
N VAL A 7 -22.59 2.22 0.21
CA VAL A 7 -21.55 1.75 -0.72
C VAL A 7 -20.23 1.52 0.00
N ILE A 8 -19.81 2.45 0.86
CA ILE A 8 -18.57 2.33 1.64
C ILE A 8 -18.63 1.10 2.56
N VAL A 9 -19.72 0.92 3.29
CA VAL A 9 -19.90 -0.23 4.20
C VAL A 9 -19.88 -1.55 3.43
N ILE A 10 -20.61 -1.65 2.31
CA ILE A 10 -20.61 -2.87 1.48
C ILE A 10 -19.20 -3.16 0.95
N TYR A 11 -18.49 -2.14 0.49
CA TYR A 11 -17.12 -2.29 -0.01
C TYR A 11 -16.19 -2.86 1.06
N PHE A 12 -16.20 -2.30 2.27
CA PHE A 12 -15.38 -2.81 3.37
C PHE A 12 -15.79 -4.22 3.81
N LEU A 13 -17.09 -4.49 3.90
CA LEU A 13 -17.59 -5.84 4.23
C LEU A 13 -17.15 -6.86 3.17
N ALA A 14 -17.24 -6.53 1.88
CA ALA A 14 -16.81 -7.40 0.81
C ALA A 14 -15.31 -7.71 0.90
N ILE A 15 -14.47 -6.69 1.12
CA ILE A 15 -13.02 -6.88 1.29
C ILE A 15 -12.71 -7.74 2.52
N PHE A 16 -13.38 -7.49 3.66
CA PHE A 16 -13.22 -8.29 4.87
C PHE A 16 -13.61 -9.75 4.65
N CYS A 17 -14.75 -9.99 4.01
CA CYS A 17 -15.21 -11.35 3.70
C CYS A 17 -14.23 -12.08 2.77
N ILE A 18 -13.73 -11.41 1.73
CA ILE A 18 -12.73 -11.97 0.82
C ILE A 18 -11.44 -12.28 1.59
N GLY A 19 -10.97 -11.36 2.45
CA GLY A 19 -9.76 -11.55 3.27
C GLY A 19 -9.87 -12.75 4.21
N ILE A 20 -10.98 -12.88 4.93
CA ILE A 20 -11.24 -14.01 5.81
C ILE A 20 -11.35 -15.33 5.04
N TYR A 21 -12.07 -15.32 3.90
CA TYR A 21 -12.22 -16.52 3.08
C TYR A 21 -10.87 -16.99 2.51
N ALA A 22 -10.07 -16.08 1.98
CA ALA A 22 -8.76 -16.37 1.45
C ALA A 22 -7.75 -16.78 2.53
N GLY A 23 -7.81 -16.18 3.74
CA GLY A 23 -6.91 -16.45 4.86
C GLY A 23 -7.08 -17.82 5.51
N ARG A 24 -8.24 -18.46 5.39
CA ARG A 24 -8.57 -19.73 6.08
C ARG A 24 -7.66 -20.94 5.75
N LYS A 25 -6.86 -20.89 4.69
CA LYS A 25 -6.00 -21.98 4.23
C LYS A 25 -4.50 -21.67 4.28
N GLN A 26 -4.10 -20.71 5.09
CA GLN A 26 -2.69 -20.33 5.21
C GLN A 26 -2.04 -21.09 6.37
N ASN A 27 -1.24 -22.10 6.06
CA ASN A 27 -0.60 -22.95 7.05
C ASN A 27 0.92 -22.68 7.21
N SER A 28 1.51 -21.81 6.37
CA SER A 28 2.94 -21.53 6.40
C SER A 28 3.26 -20.08 6.04
N LEU A 29 4.45 -19.61 6.47
CA LEU A 29 4.99 -18.29 6.06
C LEU A 29 5.15 -18.20 4.54
N THR A 30 5.45 -19.28 3.87
CA THR A 30 5.59 -19.34 2.41
C THR A 30 4.23 -19.18 1.72
N ASP A 31 3.17 -19.76 2.28
CA ASP A 31 1.81 -19.54 1.81
C ASP A 31 1.39 -18.08 1.98
N TYR A 32 1.67 -17.52 3.14
CA TYR A 32 1.32 -16.13 3.45
C TYR A 32 2.08 -15.13 2.56
N ALA A 33 3.40 -15.29 2.42
CA ALA A 33 4.27 -14.33 1.74
C ALA A 33 4.36 -14.53 0.22
N LEU A 34 4.20 -15.75 -0.29
CA LEU A 34 4.43 -16.09 -1.69
C LEU A 34 3.20 -16.74 -2.38
N GLY A 35 2.07 -16.88 -1.67
CA GLY A 35 0.90 -17.57 -2.21
C GLY A 35 1.23 -18.96 -2.75
N ASN A 36 2.18 -19.66 -2.13
CA ASN A 36 2.71 -20.98 -2.55
C ASN A 36 3.28 -20.99 -3.98
N ARG A 37 3.60 -19.83 -4.55
CA ARG A 37 4.06 -19.62 -5.94
C ARG A 37 3.09 -20.19 -6.99
N SER A 38 1.81 -20.33 -6.65
CA SER A 38 0.75 -20.90 -7.49
C SER A 38 -0.19 -19.85 -8.08
N LEU A 39 0.01 -18.57 -7.74
CA LEU A 39 -0.85 -17.49 -8.19
C LEU A 39 -0.65 -17.20 -9.68
N PRO A 40 -1.72 -17.01 -10.44
CA PRO A 40 -1.64 -16.64 -11.85
C PRO A 40 -1.08 -15.21 -11.98
N TRP A 41 -0.39 -14.95 -13.08
CA TRP A 41 0.28 -13.67 -13.33
C TRP A 41 -0.64 -12.44 -13.20
N TRP A 42 -1.89 -12.55 -13.62
CA TRP A 42 -2.86 -11.46 -13.53
C TRP A 42 -3.24 -11.12 -12.08
N ALA A 43 -3.32 -12.12 -11.19
CA ALA A 43 -3.59 -11.88 -9.78
C ALA A 43 -2.42 -11.17 -9.10
N ILE A 44 -1.18 -11.55 -9.45
CA ILE A 44 0.03 -10.86 -8.98
C ILE A 44 0.04 -9.42 -9.49
N LEU A 45 -0.26 -9.20 -10.76
CA LEU A 45 -0.35 -7.86 -11.34
C LEU A 45 -1.41 -7.01 -10.63
N ALA A 46 -2.61 -7.54 -10.41
CA ALA A 46 -3.68 -6.85 -9.70
C ALA A 46 -3.28 -6.51 -8.26
N SER A 47 -2.61 -7.42 -7.55
CA SER A 47 -2.10 -7.18 -6.20
C SER A 47 -1.06 -6.07 -6.16
N ILE A 48 -0.11 -6.05 -7.10
CA ILE A 48 0.91 -4.99 -7.22
C ILE A 48 0.23 -3.64 -7.50
N LEU A 49 -0.69 -3.59 -8.44
CA LEU A 49 -1.43 -2.36 -8.76
C LEU A 49 -2.21 -1.84 -7.55
N ALA A 50 -2.93 -2.72 -6.84
CA ALA A 50 -3.68 -2.36 -5.64
C ALA A 50 -2.78 -1.82 -4.52
N ALA A 51 -1.56 -2.36 -4.37
CA ALA A 51 -0.61 -1.90 -3.37
C ALA A 51 0.05 -0.55 -3.72
N GLU A 52 0.16 -0.21 -5.00
CA GLU A 52 0.86 0.99 -5.46
C GLU A 52 -0.07 2.18 -5.71
N ILE A 53 -1.26 1.93 -6.22
CA ILE A 53 -2.25 2.98 -6.46
C ILE A 53 -2.77 3.48 -5.11
N SER A 54 -2.58 4.77 -4.85
CA SER A 54 -3.10 5.44 -3.65
C SER A 54 -4.12 6.51 -4.05
N ALA A 55 -4.97 6.93 -3.11
CA ALA A 55 -5.90 8.04 -3.31
C ALA A 55 -5.16 9.33 -3.75
N ALA A 56 -3.97 9.58 -3.18
CA ALA A 56 -3.16 10.73 -3.55
C ALA A 56 -2.68 10.67 -5.02
N THR A 57 -2.29 9.49 -5.52
CA THR A 57 -1.86 9.35 -6.92
C THR A 57 -3.03 9.30 -7.89
N PHE A 58 -4.15 8.71 -7.48
CA PHE A 58 -5.32 8.57 -8.35
C PHE A 58 -6.09 9.89 -8.52
N LEU A 59 -6.21 10.68 -7.47
CA LEU A 59 -6.91 11.97 -7.49
C LEU A 59 -5.94 13.14 -7.67
N GLY A 60 -4.80 13.12 -6.96
CA GLY A 60 -3.86 14.23 -6.92
C GLY A 60 -3.11 14.44 -8.23
N ALA A 61 -2.58 13.38 -8.84
CA ALA A 61 -1.79 13.53 -10.06
C ALA A 61 -2.61 14.04 -11.26
N PRO A 62 -3.83 13.54 -11.55
CA PRO A 62 -4.69 14.14 -12.57
C PRO A 62 -5.14 15.56 -12.22
N GLY A 63 -5.44 15.81 -10.93
CA GLY A 63 -5.82 17.14 -10.45
C GLY A 63 -4.72 18.17 -10.68
N GLU A 64 -3.47 17.84 -10.33
CA GLU A 64 -2.31 18.69 -10.57
C GLU A 64 -2.11 18.93 -12.08
N GLY A 65 -2.16 17.87 -12.89
CA GLY A 65 -2.05 17.99 -14.34
C GLY A 65 -3.13 18.89 -14.96
N TYR A 66 -4.35 18.84 -14.44
CA TYR A 66 -5.45 19.66 -14.94
C TYR A 66 -5.35 21.12 -14.51
N HIS A 67 -5.10 21.39 -13.22
CA HIS A 67 -5.09 22.75 -12.67
C HIS A 67 -3.84 23.54 -13.01
N THR A 68 -2.67 22.92 -12.86
CA THR A 68 -1.39 23.60 -13.07
C THR A 68 -0.78 23.37 -14.45
N ARG A 69 -1.37 22.47 -15.25
CA ARG A 69 -0.83 21.95 -16.51
C ARG A 69 0.60 21.40 -16.36
N ASN A 70 0.91 20.91 -15.17
CA ASN A 70 2.21 20.35 -14.84
C ASN A 70 2.23 18.85 -15.12
N PHE A 71 2.96 18.44 -16.16
CA PHE A 71 3.10 17.05 -16.57
C PHE A 71 4.37 16.37 -16.01
N THR A 72 5.02 16.96 -15.01
CA THR A 72 6.23 16.39 -14.39
C THR A 72 5.99 14.98 -13.87
N TYR A 73 4.76 14.69 -13.41
CA TYR A 73 4.38 13.36 -12.95
C TYR A 73 4.43 12.29 -14.07
N ALA A 74 4.21 12.67 -15.32
CA ALA A 74 4.34 11.75 -16.45
C ALA A 74 5.79 11.28 -16.64
N GLN A 75 6.78 12.13 -16.38
CA GLN A 75 8.21 11.75 -16.41
C GLN A 75 8.52 10.69 -15.33
N LEU A 76 7.94 10.85 -14.12
CA LEU A 76 8.06 9.86 -13.05
C LEU A 76 7.46 8.52 -13.47
N CYS A 77 6.29 8.53 -14.12
CA CYS A 77 5.65 7.30 -14.63
C CYS A 77 6.55 6.59 -15.66
N ILE A 78 7.09 7.33 -16.63
CA ILE A 78 8.00 6.77 -17.64
C ILE A 78 9.26 6.20 -16.97
N GLY A 79 9.86 6.95 -16.05
CA GLY A 79 11.04 6.52 -15.31
C GLY A 79 10.82 5.25 -14.49
N THR A 80 9.66 5.14 -13.83
CA THR A 80 9.30 3.94 -13.06
C THR A 80 9.07 2.72 -13.96
N ILE A 81 8.44 2.88 -15.11
CA ILE A 81 8.25 1.79 -16.09
C ILE A 81 9.60 1.27 -16.58
N LEU A 82 10.48 2.18 -17.02
CA LEU A 82 11.81 1.83 -17.49
C LEU A 82 12.64 1.16 -16.39
N GLY A 83 12.61 1.71 -15.17
CA GLY A 83 13.28 1.14 -14.00
C GLY A 83 12.80 -0.29 -13.70
N ARG A 84 11.51 -0.55 -13.76
CA ARG A 84 10.94 -1.89 -13.54
C ARG A 84 11.36 -2.89 -14.62
N ILE A 85 11.41 -2.47 -15.88
CA ILE A 85 11.86 -3.33 -16.97
C ILE A 85 13.33 -3.71 -16.76
N ILE A 86 14.18 -2.75 -16.41
CA ILE A 86 15.61 -2.96 -16.14
C ILE A 86 15.79 -3.90 -14.94
N VAL A 87 15.14 -3.59 -13.82
CA VAL A 87 15.22 -4.40 -12.60
C VAL A 87 14.68 -5.80 -12.84
N GLY A 88 13.55 -5.94 -13.54
CA GLY A 88 12.99 -7.24 -13.89
C GLY A 88 13.96 -8.09 -14.69
N ARG A 89 14.60 -7.53 -15.71
CA ARG A 89 15.59 -8.28 -16.53
C ARG A 89 16.87 -8.64 -15.78
N LEU A 90 17.36 -7.75 -14.92
CA LEU A 90 18.61 -7.97 -14.21
C LEU A 90 18.47 -8.86 -12.97
N PHE A 91 17.37 -8.76 -12.22
CA PHE A 91 17.25 -9.38 -10.90
C PHE A 91 16.31 -10.58 -10.86
N LEU A 92 15.37 -10.71 -11.81
CA LEU A 92 14.42 -11.82 -11.76
C LEU A 92 15.10 -13.18 -11.81
N LYS A 93 16.03 -13.36 -12.76
CA LYS A 93 16.80 -14.62 -12.90
C LYS A 93 17.61 -14.94 -11.66
N PRO A 94 18.46 -14.05 -11.11
CA PRO A 94 19.15 -14.28 -9.85
C PRO A 94 18.23 -14.69 -8.68
N TYR A 95 17.05 -14.10 -8.55
CA TYR A 95 16.14 -14.45 -7.47
C TYR A 95 15.62 -15.89 -7.58
N TYR A 96 15.32 -16.34 -8.79
CA TYR A 96 14.92 -17.73 -9.01
C TYR A 96 16.10 -18.71 -8.81
N ASP A 97 17.29 -18.38 -9.29
CA ASP A 97 18.48 -19.22 -9.15
C ASP A 97 18.89 -19.41 -7.68
N TYR A 98 18.84 -18.34 -6.88
CA TYR A 98 19.17 -18.40 -5.46
C TYR A 98 18.00 -18.87 -4.59
N LYS A 99 16.80 -19.10 -5.15
CA LYS A 99 15.57 -19.52 -4.45
C LYS A 99 15.25 -18.66 -3.22
N VAL A 100 15.51 -17.37 -3.30
CA VAL A 100 15.31 -16.44 -2.18
C VAL A 100 13.86 -16.02 -2.06
N VAL A 101 13.43 -15.70 -0.85
CA VAL A 101 12.08 -15.18 -0.53
C VAL A 101 12.06 -13.65 -0.63
N SER A 102 13.19 -13.00 -0.37
CA SER A 102 13.28 -11.54 -0.36
C SER A 102 14.60 -11.06 -0.97
N ILE A 103 14.62 -9.80 -1.41
CA ILE A 103 15.82 -9.12 -1.89
C ILE A 103 16.92 -9.09 -0.80
N TYR A 104 16.55 -9.01 0.47
CA TYR A 104 17.49 -8.95 1.59
C TYR A 104 18.23 -10.26 1.79
N GLU A 105 17.55 -11.38 1.57
CA GLU A 105 18.19 -12.71 1.57
C GLU A 105 19.18 -12.86 0.41
N TYR A 106 18.84 -12.33 -0.77
CA TYR A 106 19.77 -12.27 -1.91
C TYR A 106 21.00 -11.44 -1.58
N LEU A 107 20.81 -10.26 -0.96
CA LEU A 107 21.92 -9.40 -0.55
C LEU A 107 22.83 -10.10 0.48
N GLU A 108 22.26 -10.84 1.42
CA GLU A 108 23.02 -11.63 2.38
C GLU A 108 23.88 -12.69 1.70
N LYS A 109 23.29 -13.48 0.80
CA LYS A 109 23.99 -14.55 0.09
C LYS A 109 25.14 -14.04 -0.78
N ARG A 110 25.00 -12.83 -1.31
CA ARG A 110 25.99 -12.24 -2.24
C ARG A 110 27.00 -11.32 -1.57
N PHE A 111 26.59 -10.54 -0.58
CA PHE A 111 27.39 -9.47 0.02
C PHE A 111 27.54 -9.59 1.55
N GLY A 112 26.92 -10.60 2.14
CA GLY A 112 27.03 -10.89 3.56
C GLY A 112 25.97 -10.22 4.44
N LEU A 113 25.97 -10.63 5.72
CA LEU A 113 24.96 -10.28 6.72
C LEU A 113 24.88 -8.78 7.00
N LEU A 114 26.01 -8.07 6.98
CA LEU A 114 26.04 -6.63 7.25
C LEU A 114 25.24 -5.87 6.19
N THR A 115 25.43 -6.20 4.92
CA THR A 115 24.70 -5.58 3.80
C THR A 115 23.19 -5.83 3.91
N ARG A 116 22.79 -7.05 4.28
CA ARG A 116 21.38 -7.37 4.55
C ARG A 116 20.80 -6.47 5.63
N ARG A 117 21.47 -6.37 6.79
CA ARG A 117 20.99 -5.57 7.94
C ARG A 117 20.86 -4.11 7.60
N THR A 118 21.90 -3.53 6.98
CA THR A 118 21.89 -2.12 6.59
C THR A 118 20.78 -1.83 5.57
N ALA A 119 20.66 -2.63 4.52
CA ALA A 119 19.60 -2.46 3.52
C ALA A 119 18.19 -2.61 4.11
N SER A 120 17.98 -3.58 5.01
CA SER A 120 16.71 -3.77 5.70
C SER A 120 16.36 -2.58 6.59
N MET A 121 17.34 -2.02 7.32
CA MET A 121 17.13 -0.88 8.20
C MET A 121 16.77 0.38 7.41
N VAL A 122 17.50 0.67 6.35
CA VAL A 122 17.22 1.79 5.43
C VAL A 122 15.81 1.65 4.82
N PHE A 123 15.45 0.44 4.39
CA PHE A 123 14.12 0.18 3.86
C PHE A 123 13.02 0.41 4.90
N LEU A 124 13.19 -0.09 6.13
CA LEU A 124 12.19 0.08 7.20
C LEU A 124 11.96 1.56 7.50
N ILE A 125 13.02 2.34 7.67
CA ILE A 125 12.93 3.78 7.90
C ILE A 125 12.19 4.47 6.74
N SER A 126 12.62 4.21 5.52
CA SER A 126 12.00 4.78 4.31
C SER A 126 10.53 4.39 4.18
N ARG A 127 10.19 3.15 4.54
CA ARG A 127 8.81 2.65 4.47
C ARG A 127 7.91 3.29 5.53
N VAL A 128 8.41 3.48 6.75
CA VAL A 128 7.68 4.18 7.81
C VAL A 128 7.37 5.61 7.39
N LEU A 129 8.35 6.36 6.88
CA LEU A 129 8.16 7.71 6.40
C LEU A 129 7.15 7.78 5.24
N ALA A 130 7.30 6.92 4.25
CA ALA A 130 6.37 6.86 3.11
C ALA A 130 4.94 6.45 3.52
N SER A 131 4.79 5.55 4.49
CA SER A 131 3.49 5.17 5.02
C SER A 131 2.85 6.30 5.82
N GLY A 132 3.64 7.04 6.61
CA GLY A 132 3.18 8.22 7.32
C GLY A 132 2.58 9.28 6.39
N THR A 133 3.25 9.56 5.27
CA THR A 133 2.74 10.49 4.26
C THR A 133 1.41 10.03 3.66
N ARG A 134 1.27 8.75 3.36
CA ARG A 134 0.01 8.20 2.82
C ARG A 134 -1.14 8.27 3.83
N LEU A 135 -0.87 7.94 5.09
CA LEU A 135 -1.84 8.06 6.18
C LEU A 135 -2.27 9.51 6.39
N TYR A 136 -1.33 10.46 6.29
CA TYR A 136 -1.62 11.88 6.37
C TYR A 136 -2.70 12.30 5.36
N PHE A 137 -2.54 11.97 4.09
CA PHE A 137 -3.53 12.29 3.06
C PHE A 137 -4.87 11.59 3.30
N ALA A 138 -4.88 10.33 3.71
CA ALA A 138 -6.10 9.62 4.04
C ALA A 138 -6.85 10.25 5.23
N GLY A 139 -6.10 10.69 6.25
CA GLY A 139 -6.66 11.41 7.41
C GLY A 139 -7.33 12.72 7.02
N ILE A 140 -6.70 13.53 6.17
CA ILE A 140 -7.29 14.79 5.66
C ILE A 140 -8.64 14.51 4.98
N LEU A 141 -8.69 13.51 4.10
CA LEU A 141 -9.94 13.17 3.38
C LEU A 141 -11.07 12.79 4.34
N LEU A 142 -10.78 12.04 5.40
CA LEU A 142 -11.78 11.68 6.40
C LEU A 142 -12.26 12.88 7.22
N VAL A 143 -11.37 13.79 7.59
CA VAL A 143 -11.75 15.03 8.30
C VAL A 143 -12.62 15.91 7.43
N ILE A 144 -12.25 16.10 6.15
CA ILE A 144 -13.07 16.87 5.20
C ILE A 144 -14.45 16.21 5.02
N ALA A 145 -14.49 14.90 4.85
CA ALA A 145 -15.75 14.17 4.73
C ALA A 145 -16.61 14.32 5.97
N TYR A 146 -16.04 14.24 7.17
CA TYR A 146 -16.75 14.46 8.42
C TYR A 146 -17.34 15.87 8.52
N GLN A 147 -16.54 16.89 8.24
CA GLN A 147 -17.01 18.29 8.25
C GLN A 147 -18.14 18.53 7.24
N PHE A 148 -18.00 17.96 6.05
CA PHE A 148 -19.04 18.06 5.01
C PHE A 148 -20.34 17.35 5.41
N LEU A 149 -20.24 16.22 6.09
CA LEU A 149 -21.38 15.42 6.51
C LEU A 149 -22.12 16.02 7.71
N THR A 150 -21.39 16.60 8.65
CA THR A 150 -21.96 17.15 9.90
C THR A 150 -22.33 18.62 9.80
N GLY A 151 -21.79 19.34 8.80
CA GLY A 151 -21.94 20.80 8.69
C GLY A 151 -21.23 21.58 9.80
N VAL A 152 -20.43 20.91 10.63
CA VAL A 152 -19.73 21.52 11.76
C VAL A 152 -18.38 22.04 11.29
N THR A 153 -18.18 23.35 11.40
CA THR A 153 -16.85 23.96 11.32
C THR A 153 -16.16 23.77 12.68
N ALA A 154 -15.36 22.73 12.78
CA ALA A 154 -14.65 22.42 14.02
C ALA A 154 -13.51 23.43 14.27
N ASP A 155 -13.31 23.79 15.53
CA ASP A 155 -12.16 24.58 15.97
C ASP A 155 -10.85 23.82 15.71
N ALA A 156 -9.71 24.54 15.68
CA ALA A 156 -8.42 23.96 15.35
C ALA A 156 -8.06 22.73 16.21
N ASP A 157 -8.35 22.78 17.50
CA ASP A 157 -8.09 21.68 18.43
C ASP A 157 -8.98 20.47 18.17
N GLN A 158 -10.25 20.71 17.81
CA GLN A 158 -11.17 19.64 17.43
C GLN A 158 -10.77 18.97 16.12
N ILE A 159 -10.27 19.74 15.14
CA ILE A 159 -9.73 19.22 13.88
C ILE A 159 -8.55 18.29 14.14
N VAL A 160 -7.60 18.69 15.00
CA VAL A 160 -6.45 17.86 15.36
C VAL A 160 -6.89 16.56 16.01
N LEU A 161 -7.83 16.61 16.96
CA LEU A 161 -8.36 15.41 17.62
C LEU A 161 -9.05 14.47 16.63
N LEU A 162 -9.89 15.00 15.76
CA LEU A 162 -10.56 14.23 14.69
C LEU A 162 -9.54 13.59 13.75
N TYR A 163 -8.49 14.33 13.42
CA TYR A 163 -7.42 13.86 12.58
C TYR A 163 -6.68 12.68 13.20
N ILE A 164 -6.29 12.79 14.48
CA ILE A 164 -5.64 11.72 15.23
C ILE A 164 -6.57 10.50 15.32
N ALA A 165 -7.84 10.69 15.62
CA ALA A 165 -8.81 9.60 15.68
C ALA A 165 -8.97 8.88 14.33
N ALA A 166 -9.02 9.63 13.22
CA ALA A 166 -9.07 9.08 11.87
C ALA A 166 -7.81 8.26 11.54
N LEU A 167 -6.62 8.77 11.88
CA LEU A 167 -5.36 8.06 11.67
C LEU A 167 -5.30 6.75 12.45
N VAL A 168 -5.72 6.78 13.72
CA VAL A 168 -5.76 5.57 14.56
C VAL A 168 -6.74 4.55 13.99
N ALA A 169 -7.95 4.99 13.62
CA ALA A 169 -8.96 4.11 13.06
C ALA A 169 -8.50 3.43 11.76
N ILE A 170 -7.91 4.20 10.83
CA ILE A 170 -7.35 3.66 9.57
C ILE A 170 -6.22 2.67 9.88
N SER A 171 -5.30 3.03 10.79
CA SER A 171 -4.15 2.19 11.12
C SER A 171 -4.57 0.85 11.73
N VAL A 172 -5.52 0.88 12.67
CA VAL A 172 -6.08 -0.33 13.28
C VAL A 172 -6.80 -1.20 12.25
N ALA A 173 -7.69 -0.61 11.45
CA ALA A 173 -8.42 -1.33 10.41
C ALA A 173 -7.47 -1.98 9.40
N THR A 174 -6.46 -1.23 8.94
CA THR A 174 -5.46 -1.72 7.99
C THR A 174 -4.61 -2.84 8.59
N THR A 175 -4.21 -2.70 9.85
CA THR A 175 -3.41 -3.73 10.55
C THR A 175 -4.20 -5.03 10.68
N ILE A 176 -5.45 -4.96 11.11
CA ILE A 176 -6.33 -6.13 11.23
C ILE A 176 -6.53 -6.80 9.87
N TYR A 177 -6.86 -6.01 8.85
CA TYR A 177 -7.06 -6.51 7.49
C TYR A 177 -5.79 -7.19 6.94
N THR A 178 -4.63 -6.55 7.10
CA THR A 178 -3.36 -7.08 6.59
C THR A 178 -2.93 -8.35 7.34
N ALA A 179 -3.15 -8.39 8.66
CA ALA A 179 -2.81 -9.56 9.47
C ALA A 179 -3.63 -10.80 9.10
N ILE A 180 -4.88 -10.62 8.68
CA ILE A 180 -5.79 -11.71 8.29
C ILE A 180 -5.61 -12.11 6.82
N GLY A 181 -5.42 -11.14 5.92
CA GLY A 181 -5.52 -11.34 4.48
C GLY A 181 -4.33 -12.03 3.82
N GLY A 182 -3.10 -11.72 4.22
CA GLY A 182 -1.90 -12.21 3.52
C GLY A 182 -1.88 -11.87 2.02
N LEU A 183 -1.22 -12.71 1.23
CA LEU A 183 -1.02 -12.54 -0.22
C LEU A 183 -2.03 -13.31 -1.09
N LYS A 184 -3.02 -13.95 -0.47
CA LYS A 184 -4.07 -14.71 -1.18
C LYS A 184 -5.29 -13.88 -1.47
#